data_ecb24a96da2e8c9d787a89051c7f4b9b
#
_entry.id   ecb24a96da2e8c9d787a89051c7f4b9b
#
_cell.length_a   1.000
_cell.length_b   1.000
_cell.length_c   1.000
_cell.angle_alpha   90.00
_cell.angle_beta   90.00
_cell.angle_gamma   90.00
#
_symmetry.space_group_name_H-M   'P 1'
#
loop_
_entity.id
_entity.type
_entity.pdbx_description
1 polymer ?
#
loop_
_entity_poly.entity_id
_entity_poly.type
_entity_poly.pdbx_seq_one_letter_code
_entity_poly.pdbx_strand_id
1 'polypeptide(L)'
;MRDDQHRFLMLLGQLPARLTAEQAAWVLNCGPHDIPALITARLRKPLGNPPANGIKYFATADLLEQIKDRNWLVRVSATICQHWQKKNARQKELVVNGEAVAG
;
A
#
# COMPACT_ATOMS: atom_id res chain seq x y z
N MET A 1 -0.75 -3.58 17.15
CA MET A 1 -0.82 -4.51 16.02
C MET A 1 -1.95 -5.50 16.27
N ARG A 2 -2.77 -5.75 15.27
CA ARG A 2 -3.88 -6.70 15.44
C ARG A 2 -3.33 -8.13 15.55
N ASP A 3 -4.09 -8.98 16.24
CA ASP A 3 -3.65 -10.36 16.49
C ASP A 3 -3.44 -11.13 15.19
N ASP A 4 -4.34 -10.96 14.20
CA ASP A 4 -4.23 -11.66 12.93
C ASP A 4 -3.02 -11.17 12.10
N GLN A 5 -2.72 -9.88 12.15
CA GLN A 5 -1.54 -9.33 11.51
C GLN A 5 -0.27 -9.86 12.16
N HIS A 6 -0.23 -9.85 13.50
CA HIS A 6 0.92 -10.36 14.24
C HIS A 6 1.16 -11.82 13.92
N ARG A 7 0.10 -12.62 13.94
CA ARG A 7 0.17 -14.04 13.65
C ARG A 7 0.67 -14.28 12.22
N PHE A 8 0.18 -13.48 11.26
CA PHE A 8 0.62 -13.57 9.88
C PHE A 8 2.13 -13.28 9.77
N LEU A 9 2.60 -12.22 10.42
CA LEU A 9 4.01 -11.84 10.35
C LEU A 9 4.92 -12.88 10.99
N MET A 10 4.44 -13.61 11.98
CA MET A 10 5.21 -14.68 12.58
C MET A 10 5.37 -15.89 11.66
N LEU A 11 4.56 -16.00 10.62
CA LEU A 11 4.59 -17.10 9.66
C LEU A 11 5.31 -16.73 8.37
N LEU A 12 6.23 -15.74 8.42
CA LEU A 12 6.91 -15.23 7.22
C LEU A 12 7.59 -16.34 6.39
N GLY A 13 8.05 -17.41 7.02
CA GLY A 13 8.65 -18.52 6.31
C GLY A 13 7.64 -19.44 5.62
N GLN A 14 6.35 -19.23 5.86
CA GLN A 14 5.28 -20.09 5.37
C GLN A 14 4.15 -19.27 4.74
N LEU A 15 4.51 -18.17 4.07
CA LEU A 15 3.52 -17.30 3.46
C LEU A 15 2.78 -18.02 2.33
N PRO A 16 1.48 -17.72 2.14
CA PRO A 16 0.76 -18.28 1.00
C PRO A 16 1.33 -17.78 -0.32
N ALA A 17 1.05 -18.50 -1.39
CA ALA A 17 1.58 -18.15 -2.72
C ALA A 17 1.06 -16.82 -3.23
N ARG A 18 -0.15 -16.43 -2.83
CA ARG A 18 -0.77 -15.16 -3.21
C ARG A 18 -1.15 -14.39 -1.96
N LEU A 19 -1.00 -13.08 -2.03
CA LEU A 19 -1.36 -12.18 -0.92
C LEU A 19 -2.49 -11.26 -1.35
N THR A 20 -3.42 -11.01 -0.43
CA THR A 20 -4.41 -9.94 -0.62
C THR A 20 -3.70 -8.59 -0.47
N ALA A 21 -4.40 -7.50 -0.84
CA ALA A 21 -3.86 -6.15 -0.65
C ALA A 21 -3.54 -5.89 0.82
N GLU A 22 -4.40 -6.33 1.73
CA GLU A 22 -4.17 -6.16 3.16
C GLU A 22 -2.92 -6.90 3.63
N GLN A 23 -2.76 -8.16 3.18
CA GLN A 23 -1.58 -8.94 3.55
C GLN A 23 -0.31 -8.37 2.96
N ALA A 24 -0.36 -7.89 1.71
CA ALA A 24 0.79 -7.24 1.09
C ALA A 24 1.18 -5.97 1.87
N ALA A 25 0.18 -5.22 2.32
CA ALA A 25 0.42 -4.03 3.14
C ALA A 25 1.09 -4.40 4.46
N TRP A 26 0.71 -5.51 5.07
CA TRP A 26 1.34 -5.98 6.30
C TRP A 26 2.82 -6.29 6.08
N VAL A 27 3.16 -6.94 4.98
CA VAL A 27 4.56 -7.25 4.64
C VAL A 27 5.35 -5.97 4.43
N LEU A 28 4.75 -4.98 3.75
CA LEU A 28 5.40 -3.69 3.49
C LEU A 28 5.32 -2.73 4.67
N ASN A 29 4.55 -3.07 5.70
CA ASN A 29 4.31 -2.22 6.87
C ASN A 29 3.70 -0.88 6.46
N CYS A 30 2.66 -0.95 5.65
CA CYS A 30 1.88 0.24 5.26
C CYS A 30 0.40 -0.07 5.41
N GLY A 31 -0.45 0.91 5.14
CA GLY A 31 -1.89 0.70 5.22
C GLY A 31 -2.43 0.03 3.96
N PRO A 32 -3.52 -0.74 4.06
CA PRO A 32 -4.14 -1.32 2.86
C PRO A 32 -4.55 -0.28 1.83
N HIS A 33 -4.90 0.92 2.27
CA HIS A 33 -5.30 2.02 1.41
C HIS A 33 -4.11 2.65 0.67
N ASP A 34 -2.87 2.29 1.03
CA ASP A 34 -1.68 2.72 0.29
C ASP A 34 -1.44 1.86 -0.95
N ILE A 35 -2.00 0.64 -0.98
CA ILE A 35 -1.78 -0.30 -2.08
C ILE A 35 -2.28 0.25 -3.42
N PRO A 36 -3.48 0.88 -3.52
CA PRO A 36 -3.90 1.45 -4.80
C PRO A 36 -2.91 2.47 -5.37
N ALA A 37 -2.26 3.27 -4.52
CA ALA A 37 -1.25 4.22 -4.96
C ALA A 37 -0.05 3.51 -5.56
N LEU A 38 0.36 2.38 -4.97
CA LEU A 38 1.48 1.59 -5.48
C LEU A 38 1.14 0.93 -6.82
N ILE A 39 -0.10 0.49 -6.99
CA ILE A 39 -0.55 -0.07 -8.26
C ILE A 39 -0.53 1.01 -9.35
N THR A 40 -1.05 2.19 -9.05
CA THR A 40 -1.06 3.32 -9.98
C THR A 40 0.35 3.70 -10.38
N ALA A 41 1.30 3.67 -9.46
CA ALA A 41 2.70 3.98 -9.73
C ALA A 41 3.44 2.81 -10.39
N ARG A 42 2.75 1.69 -10.65
CA ARG A 42 3.31 0.48 -11.25
C ARG A 42 4.42 -0.17 -10.42
N LEU A 43 4.39 0.07 -9.12
CA LEU A 43 5.32 -0.57 -8.19
C LEU A 43 4.79 -1.92 -7.71
N ARG A 44 3.48 -2.14 -7.80
CA ARG A 44 2.83 -3.42 -7.55
C ARG A 44 1.89 -3.73 -8.70
N LYS A 45 1.91 -4.97 -9.15
CA LYS A 45 1.04 -5.43 -10.24
C LYS A 45 0.18 -6.58 -9.72
N PRO A 46 -1.15 -6.44 -9.77
CA PRO A 46 -2.03 -7.55 -9.39
C PRO A 46 -1.86 -8.75 -10.33
N LEU A 47 -2.06 -9.94 -9.79
CA LEU A 47 -2.04 -11.16 -10.59
C LEU A 47 -3.29 -11.24 -11.47
N GLY A 48 -3.10 -11.76 -12.66
CA GLY A 48 -4.19 -11.88 -13.61
C GLY A 48 -4.61 -10.52 -14.11
N ASN A 49 -5.89 -10.39 -14.39
CA ASN A 49 -6.43 -9.15 -14.94
C ASN A 49 -7.75 -8.84 -14.22
N PRO A 50 -7.69 -8.53 -12.92
CA PRO A 50 -8.92 -8.35 -12.15
C PRO A 50 -9.70 -7.14 -12.61
N PRO A 51 -11.05 -7.17 -12.53
CA PRO A 51 -11.85 -5.99 -12.80
C PRO A 51 -11.58 -4.91 -11.74
N ALA A 52 -11.95 -3.66 -12.05
CA ALA A 52 -11.66 -2.53 -11.18
C ALA A 52 -12.16 -2.72 -9.76
N ASN A 53 -13.32 -3.36 -9.60
CA ASN A 53 -13.92 -3.60 -8.28
C ASN A 53 -13.65 -5.00 -7.75
N GLY A 54 -12.80 -5.77 -8.44
CA GLY A 54 -12.49 -7.14 -8.03
C GLY A 54 -11.41 -7.18 -6.96
N ILE A 55 -11.37 -8.30 -6.25
CA ILE A 55 -10.32 -8.55 -5.28
C ILE A 55 -9.01 -8.72 -6.02
N LYS A 56 -7.97 -8.04 -5.54
CA LYS A 56 -6.66 -8.10 -6.14
C LYS A 56 -5.73 -8.96 -5.29
N TYR A 57 -4.98 -9.82 -5.97
CA TYR A 57 -3.98 -10.66 -5.33
C TYR A 57 -2.61 -10.36 -5.92
N PHE A 58 -1.58 -10.57 -5.13
CA PHE A 58 -0.20 -10.31 -5.54
C PHE A 58 0.64 -11.56 -5.30
N ALA A 59 1.59 -11.80 -6.20
CA ALA A 59 2.48 -12.96 -6.06
C ALA A 59 3.42 -12.72 -4.89
N THR A 60 3.40 -13.64 -3.94
CA THR A 60 4.27 -13.56 -2.75
C THR A 60 5.74 -13.56 -3.17
N ALA A 61 6.12 -14.44 -4.11
CA ALA A 61 7.50 -14.53 -4.58
C ALA A 61 8.00 -13.20 -5.15
N ASP A 62 7.16 -12.53 -5.94
CA ASP A 62 7.53 -11.24 -6.51
C ASP A 62 7.76 -10.20 -5.42
N LEU A 63 6.87 -10.15 -4.45
CA LEU A 63 6.99 -9.20 -3.35
C LEU A 63 8.25 -9.46 -2.54
N LEU A 64 8.53 -10.72 -2.21
CA LEU A 64 9.72 -11.06 -1.44
C LEU A 64 11.02 -10.71 -2.17
N GLU A 65 11.03 -10.82 -3.50
CA GLU A 65 12.18 -10.37 -4.28
C GLU A 65 12.31 -8.86 -4.27
N GLN A 66 11.20 -8.16 -4.42
CA GLN A 66 11.20 -6.70 -4.49
C GLN A 66 11.62 -6.06 -3.17
N ILE A 67 11.25 -6.64 -2.02
CA ILE A 67 11.64 -6.06 -0.73
C ILE A 67 13.13 -6.17 -0.46
N LYS A 68 13.86 -6.98 -1.22
CA LYS A 68 15.32 -7.04 -1.13
C LYS A 68 15.99 -5.88 -1.87
N ASP A 69 15.26 -5.21 -2.74
CA ASP A 69 15.77 -4.10 -3.54
C ASP A 69 15.51 -2.78 -2.80
N ARG A 70 16.58 -2.22 -2.23
CA ARG A 70 16.48 -0.97 -1.49
C ARG A 70 15.95 0.17 -2.36
N ASN A 71 16.33 0.22 -3.62
CA ASN A 71 15.85 1.27 -4.52
C ASN A 71 14.34 1.16 -4.75
N TRP A 72 13.83 -0.05 -4.85
CA TRP A 72 12.39 -0.26 -4.97
C TRP A 72 11.67 0.22 -3.70
N LEU A 73 12.22 -0.10 -2.52
CA LEU A 73 11.63 0.34 -1.26
C LEU A 73 11.65 1.86 -1.13
N VAL A 74 12.69 2.53 -1.61
CA VAL A 74 12.75 3.99 -1.64
C VAL A 74 11.60 4.55 -2.48
N ARG A 75 11.37 3.96 -3.66
CA ARG A 75 10.27 4.40 -4.54
C ARG A 75 8.92 4.16 -3.91
N VAL A 76 8.75 3.01 -3.24
CA VAL A 76 7.51 2.71 -2.51
C VAL A 76 7.27 3.75 -1.43
N SER A 77 8.27 4.02 -0.62
CA SER A 77 8.16 4.98 0.48
C SER A 77 7.86 6.38 -0.04
N ALA A 78 8.54 6.79 -1.10
CA ALA A 78 8.31 8.11 -1.70
C ALA A 78 6.90 8.23 -2.28
N THR A 79 6.40 7.16 -2.92
CA THR A 79 5.06 7.14 -3.51
C THR A 79 4.01 7.28 -2.42
N ILE A 80 4.15 6.53 -1.33
CA ILE A 80 3.22 6.60 -0.21
C ILE A 80 3.25 7.99 0.42
N CYS A 81 4.44 8.54 0.61
CA CYS A 81 4.60 9.87 1.18
C CYS A 81 3.93 10.94 0.30
N GLN A 82 4.15 10.89 -1.01
CA GLN A 82 3.52 11.82 -1.95
C GLN A 82 2.00 11.69 -1.96
N HIS A 83 1.50 10.46 -1.89
CA HIS A 83 0.07 10.22 -1.83
C HIS A 83 -0.55 10.91 -0.62
N TRP A 84 0.07 10.76 0.55
CA TRP A 84 -0.41 11.38 1.77
C TRP A 84 -0.26 12.90 1.75
N GLN A 85 0.82 13.41 1.17
CA GLN A 85 1.00 14.85 1.03
C GLN A 85 -0.09 15.46 0.17
N LYS A 86 -0.41 14.84 -0.96
CA LYS A 86 -1.50 15.31 -1.83
C LYS A 86 -2.84 15.26 -1.12
N LYS A 87 -3.11 14.18 -0.38
CA LYS A 87 -4.35 14.03 0.35
C LYS A 87 -4.47 15.09 1.44
N ASN A 88 -3.40 15.31 2.18
CA ASN A 88 -3.38 16.31 3.26
C ASN A 88 -3.48 17.73 2.71
N ALA A 89 -2.81 18.01 1.61
CA ALA A 89 -2.90 19.31 0.96
C ALA A 89 -4.33 19.58 0.48
N ARG A 90 -4.99 18.56 -0.10
CA ARG A 90 -6.37 18.68 -0.56
C ARG A 90 -7.31 18.93 0.62
N GLN A 91 -7.14 18.22 1.71
CA GLN A 91 -7.94 18.44 2.91
C GLN A 91 -7.71 19.82 3.49
N LYS A 92 -6.46 20.26 3.49
CA LYS A 92 -6.09 21.58 3.98
C LYS A 92 -6.72 22.68 3.13
N GLU A 93 -6.73 22.51 1.81
CA GLU A 93 -7.40 23.44 0.90
C GLU A 93 -8.90 23.50 1.15
N LEU A 94 -9.52 22.35 1.34
CA LEU A 94 -10.95 22.27 1.62
C LEU A 94 -11.27 22.96 2.94
N VAL A 95 -10.47 22.76 3.95
CA VAL A 95 -10.64 23.40 5.25
C VAL A 95 -10.49 24.91 5.11
N VAL A 96 -9.45 25.35 4.40
CA VAL A 96 -9.22 26.78 4.18
C VAL A 96 -10.39 27.39 3.41
N ASN A 97 -10.86 26.72 2.36
CA ASN A 97 -12.01 27.20 1.59
C ASN A 97 -13.30 27.21 2.39
N GLY A 98 -13.50 26.16 3.20
CA GLY A 98 -14.70 26.05 4.03
C GLY A 98 -14.65 26.95 5.24
N GLU A 99 -13.46 27.20 5.74
CA GLU A 99 -13.21 28.00 6.93
C GLU A 99 -12.31 29.19 6.64
N ALA A 100 -12.27 29.58 5.40
CA ALA A 100 -11.45 30.72 5.00
C ALA A 100 -11.75 31.90 5.89
N VAL A 101 -12.92 31.90 6.32
CA VAL A 101 -13.42 32.88 7.25
C VAL A 101 -12.75 32.73 8.60
N ALA A 102 -12.61 31.49 9.04
CA ALA A 102 -12.02 31.19 10.33
C ALA A 102 -10.51 31.17 10.26
N GLY A 103 -10.01 30.95 9.11
CA GLY A 103 -8.57 30.84 8.88
C GLY A 103 -7.86 32.13 9.06
#